data_83e22d5c29b9ff9d412d5009a9bcdd9d
#
_entry.id   83e22d5c29b9ff9d412d5009a9bcdd9d
#
_cell.length_a   1.000
_cell.length_b   1.000
_cell.length_c   1.000
_cell.angle_alpha   90.00
_cell.angle_beta   90.00
_cell.angle_gamma   90.00
#
_symmetry.space_group_name_H-M   'P 1'
#
loop_
_entity.id
_entity.type
_entity.pdbx_description
1 polymer ?
#
loop_
_entity_poly.entity_id
_entity_poly.type
_entity_poly.pdbx_seq_one_letter_code
_entity_poly.pdbx_strand_id
1 'polypeptide(L)'
;MLHIVDDFDRQGFAVLPNFIESDCLQQVKEGCQQLVDNLAEQLYRDGVISELYSTEPFARRMICLFASHLDKTPTIFRPELHLPAFYDLFAHPKLLDLAKLVLGTEIRLYPNYSVRPKLPNDPRTEVLWHQDAGYTRTDVDALRMMNVWVPLVPANEENGCMQFIPESHRLGVVGHQKEEFYLQIDQEYLAPRMYSAIQIETMPGDAVIFSNL
;
A
#
# COMPACT_ATOMS: atom_id res chain seq x y z
N MET A 1 5.88 -21.84 3.91
CA MET A 1 5.07 -21.20 2.84
C MET A 1 3.66 -21.79 2.72
N LEU A 2 3.42 -23.10 2.92
CA LEU A 2 2.05 -23.66 2.84
C LEU A 2 1.08 -23.02 3.83
N HIS A 3 1.50 -22.78 5.07
CA HIS A 3 0.66 -22.11 6.08
C HIS A 3 0.24 -20.67 5.67
N ILE A 4 1.04 -19.99 4.84
CA ILE A 4 0.72 -18.65 4.33
C ILE A 4 -0.46 -18.71 3.37
N VAL A 5 -0.50 -19.73 2.51
CA VAL A 5 -1.64 -19.96 1.60
C VAL A 5 -2.89 -20.28 2.40
N ASP A 6 -2.77 -21.15 3.42
CA ASP A 6 -3.88 -21.50 4.30
C ASP A 6 -4.42 -20.28 5.06
N ASP A 7 -3.53 -19.39 5.55
CA ASP A 7 -3.94 -18.15 6.21
C ASP A 7 -4.61 -17.18 5.23
N PHE A 8 -4.06 -16.99 4.03
CA PHE A 8 -4.66 -16.19 2.97
C PHE A 8 -6.06 -16.70 2.59
N ASP A 9 -6.22 -18.00 2.41
CA ASP A 9 -7.51 -18.60 2.03
C ASP A 9 -8.53 -18.56 3.18
N ARG A 10 -8.06 -18.68 4.42
CA ARG A 10 -8.92 -18.68 5.60
C ARG A 10 -9.32 -17.26 6.02
N GLN A 11 -8.36 -16.35 6.09
CA GLN A 11 -8.55 -15.01 6.66
C GLN A 11 -8.74 -13.90 5.62
N GLY A 12 -8.31 -14.14 4.36
CA GLY A 12 -8.28 -13.14 3.29
C GLY A 12 -6.97 -12.35 3.24
N PHE A 13 -6.04 -12.62 4.16
CA PHE A 13 -4.71 -12.00 4.19
C PHE A 13 -3.71 -12.89 4.92
N ALA A 14 -2.41 -12.64 4.72
CA ALA A 14 -1.34 -13.23 5.49
C ALA A 14 -0.18 -12.24 5.64
N VAL A 15 0.53 -12.32 6.77
CA VAL A 15 1.72 -11.52 7.08
C VAL A 15 2.96 -12.38 6.88
N LEU A 16 3.96 -11.82 6.19
CA LEU A 16 5.23 -12.47 5.89
C LEU A 16 6.36 -11.67 6.53
N PRO A 17 6.79 -12.02 7.74
CA PRO A 17 7.90 -11.33 8.39
C PRO A 17 9.23 -11.53 7.65
N ASN A 18 10.03 -10.47 7.54
CA ASN A 18 11.36 -10.48 6.90
C ASN A 18 11.37 -11.12 5.50
N PHE A 19 10.34 -10.83 4.72
CA PHE A 19 10.14 -11.45 3.41
C PHE A 19 11.00 -10.81 2.31
N ILE A 20 11.12 -9.48 2.33
CA ILE A 20 11.91 -8.70 1.36
C ILE A 20 13.30 -8.46 1.95
N GLU A 21 14.32 -8.75 1.18
CA GLU A 21 15.72 -8.55 1.57
C GLU A 21 16.05 -7.05 1.74
N SER A 22 16.90 -6.75 2.70
CA SER A 22 17.31 -5.38 3.04
C SER A 22 17.85 -4.59 1.85
N ASP A 23 18.62 -5.23 0.97
CA ASP A 23 19.23 -4.59 -0.19
C ASP A 23 18.17 -4.17 -1.23
N CYS A 24 17.20 -5.05 -1.51
CA CYS A 24 16.06 -4.72 -2.38
C CYS A 24 15.27 -3.56 -1.80
N LEU A 25 14.96 -3.60 -0.50
CA LEU A 25 14.20 -2.55 0.18
C LEU A 25 14.97 -1.22 0.18
N GLN A 26 16.30 -1.26 0.35
CA GLN A 26 17.13 -0.06 0.31
C GLN A 26 17.10 0.60 -1.08
N GLN A 27 17.20 -0.19 -2.15
CA GLN A 27 17.08 0.33 -3.52
C GLN A 27 15.72 0.98 -3.80
N VAL A 28 14.64 0.39 -3.28
CA VAL A 28 13.29 0.98 -3.38
C VAL A 28 13.20 2.30 -2.62
N LYS A 29 13.79 2.39 -1.41
CA LYS A 29 13.86 3.65 -0.66
C LYS A 29 14.65 4.72 -1.39
N GLU A 30 15.77 4.37 -1.99
CA GLU A 30 16.59 5.28 -2.83
C GLU A 30 15.79 5.77 -4.03
N GLY A 31 15.04 4.87 -4.70
CA GLY A 31 14.08 5.27 -5.74
C GLY A 31 13.04 6.27 -5.25
N CYS A 32 12.45 6.03 -4.08
CA CYS A 32 11.51 6.98 -3.45
C CYS A 32 12.19 8.31 -3.12
N GLN A 33 13.42 8.29 -2.60
CA GLN A 33 14.19 9.52 -2.32
C GLN A 33 14.40 10.34 -3.60
N GLN A 34 14.76 9.68 -4.70
CA GLN A 34 14.91 10.36 -6.00
C GLN A 34 13.61 11.04 -6.46
N LEU A 35 12.45 10.38 -6.28
CA LEU A 35 11.16 11.00 -6.59
C LEU A 35 10.89 12.22 -5.72
N VAL A 36 11.21 12.13 -4.44
CA VAL A 36 11.05 13.26 -3.50
C VAL A 36 12.05 14.38 -3.80
N ASP A 37 13.29 14.05 -4.21
CA ASP A 37 14.26 15.06 -4.66
C ASP A 37 13.74 15.88 -5.84
N ASN A 38 13.28 15.20 -6.89
CA ASN A 38 12.75 15.85 -8.08
C ASN A 38 11.56 16.76 -7.74
N LEU A 39 10.67 16.29 -6.87
CA LEU A 39 9.52 17.06 -6.41
C LEU A 39 9.94 18.28 -5.59
N ALA A 40 10.85 18.10 -4.63
CA ALA A 40 11.35 19.17 -3.78
C ALA A 40 12.06 20.26 -4.61
N GLU A 41 12.89 19.88 -5.57
CA GLU A 41 13.54 20.82 -6.49
C GLU A 41 12.54 21.61 -7.33
N GLN A 42 11.47 20.96 -7.79
CA GLN A 42 10.41 21.65 -8.53
C GLN A 42 9.71 22.67 -7.64
N LEU A 43 9.28 22.28 -6.44
CA LEU A 43 8.61 23.17 -5.48
C LEU A 43 9.50 24.33 -5.03
N TYR A 44 10.79 24.10 -4.89
CA TYR A 44 11.77 25.13 -4.56
C TYR A 44 11.91 26.15 -5.71
N ARG A 45 12.05 25.68 -6.95
CA ARG A 45 12.11 26.54 -8.14
C ARG A 45 10.83 27.38 -8.32
N ASP A 46 9.70 26.81 -7.97
CA ASP A 46 8.39 27.48 -8.06
C ASP A 46 8.14 28.43 -6.86
N GLY A 47 9.07 28.51 -5.91
CA GLY A 47 8.96 29.36 -4.73
C GLY A 47 7.91 28.91 -3.72
N VAL A 48 7.46 27.66 -3.80
CA VAL A 48 6.49 27.07 -2.86
C VAL A 48 7.14 26.72 -1.54
N ILE A 49 8.37 26.20 -1.59
CA ILE A 49 9.17 25.88 -0.40
C ILE A 49 10.48 26.68 -0.44
N SER A 50 11.05 26.95 0.73
CA SER A 50 12.32 27.71 0.88
C SER A 50 13.52 26.82 1.20
N GLU A 51 13.30 25.50 1.45
CA GLU A 51 14.34 24.56 1.83
C GLU A 51 14.02 23.16 1.25
N LEU A 52 15.08 22.42 0.84
CA LEU A 52 14.94 21.10 0.23
C LEU A 52 14.90 19.94 1.23
N TYR A 53 15.23 20.20 2.49
CA TYR A 53 15.29 19.21 3.57
C TYR A 53 16.03 17.91 3.19
N SER A 54 17.11 18.03 2.40
CA SER A 54 17.86 16.89 1.84
C SER A 54 18.61 16.08 2.89
N THR A 55 18.86 16.64 4.07
CA THR A 55 19.54 15.97 5.20
C THR A 55 18.57 15.29 6.18
N GLU A 56 17.26 15.50 5.99
CA GLU A 56 16.27 14.86 6.84
C GLU A 56 16.20 13.35 6.58
N PRO A 57 15.97 12.52 7.62
CA PRO A 57 15.75 11.09 7.45
C PRO A 57 14.58 10.79 6.51
N PHE A 58 14.66 9.67 5.78
CA PHE A 58 13.64 9.22 4.84
C PHE A 58 12.20 9.33 5.39
N ALA A 59 11.98 8.86 6.61
CA ALA A 59 10.66 8.85 7.25
C ALA A 59 10.12 10.26 7.60
N ARG A 60 10.97 11.29 7.63
CA ARG A 60 10.59 12.64 8.05
C ARG A 60 10.57 13.66 6.93
N ARG A 61 11.33 13.41 5.87
CA ARG A 61 11.56 14.43 4.84
C ARG A 61 10.28 14.95 4.21
N MET A 62 9.35 14.06 3.84
CA MET A 62 8.06 14.49 3.29
C MET A 62 7.24 15.32 4.29
N ILE A 63 7.30 14.98 5.57
CA ILE A 63 6.62 15.75 6.63
C ILE A 63 7.19 17.18 6.68
N CYS A 64 8.53 17.33 6.64
CA CYS A 64 9.18 18.65 6.66
C CYS A 64 8.87 19.47 5.41
N LEU A 65 8.96 18.88 4.22
CA LEU A 65 8.66 19.52 2.94
C LEU A 65 7.24 20.10 2.88
N PHE A 66 6.26 19.38 3.44
CA PHE A 66 4.85 19.72 3.31
C PHE A 66 4.19 20.22 4.60
N ALA A 67 4.95 20.48 5.67
CA ALA A 67 4.43 20.96 6.95
C ALA A 67 3.50 22.19 6.83
N SER A 68 3.79 23.11 5.92
CA SER A 68 3.00 24.33 5.66
C SER A 68 2.21 24.28 4.35
N HIS A 69 2.25 23.18 3.61
CA HIS A 69 1.71 23.04 2.27
C HIS A 69 1.09 21.66 2.04
N LEU A 70 0.29 21.18 3.00
CA LEU A 70 -0.35 19.86 2.91
C LEU A 70 -1.17 19.68 1.62
N ASP A 71 -1.81 20.73 1.13
CA ASP A 71 -2.57 20.76 -0.12
C ASP A 71 -1.72 20.42 -1.36
N LYS A 72 -0.40 20.60 -1.29
CA LYS A 72 0.56 20.28 -2.36
C LYS A 72 1.17 18.88 -2.23
N THR A 73 0.90 18.17 -1.14
CA THR A 73 1.47 16.84 -0.94
C THR A 73 0.91 15.86 -1.97
N PRO A 74 1.74 15.10 -2.68
CA PRO A 74 1.28 13.98 -3.46
C PRO A 74 0.76 12.88 -2.52
N THR A 75 -0.45 12.41 -2.76
CA THR A 75 -1.04 11.30 -1.99
C THR A 75 -0.65 9.93 -2.56
N ILE A 76 -0.13 9.91 -3.78
CA ILE A 76 0.23 8.71 -4.50
C ILE A 76 1.24 9.00 -5.60
N PHE A 77 2.22 8.11 -5.76
CA PHE A 77 3.09 8.02 -6.93
C PHE A 77 2.74 6.77 -7.72
N ARG A 78 2.60 6.87 -9.04
CA ARG A 78 2.33 5.77 -9.97
C ARG A 78 3.14 5.85 -11.25
N PRO A 79 2.96 6.88 -12.12
CA PRO A 79 3.73 6.97 -13.37
C PRO A 79 5.23 7.09 -13.11
N GLU A 80 5.60 7.71 -12.01
CA GLU A 80 6.96 7.97 -11.60
C GLU A 80 7.70 6.69 -11.15
N LEU A 81 6.99 5.59 -10.92
CA LEU A 81 7.56 4.32 -10.45
C LEU A 81 8.21 3.47 -11.56
N HIS A 82 8.40 4.02 -12.77
CA HIS A 82 9.14 3.38 -13.85
C HIS A 82 10.65 3.48 -13.62
N LEU A 83 11.11 3.03 -12.45
CA LEU A 83 12.52 2.96 -12.06
C LEU A 83 12.92 1.49 -11.83
N PRO A 84 14.20 1.12 -12.09
CA PRO A 84 14.67 -0.26 -11.94
C PRO A 84 14.32 -0.89 -10.60
N ALA A 85 14.53 -0.18 -9.50
CA ALA A 85 14.27 -0.69 -8.15
C ALA A 85 12.82 -1.16 -7.92
N PHE A 86 11.83 -0.48 -8.51
CA PHE A 86 10.44 -0.90 -8.41
C PHE A 86 10.15 -2.12 -9.28
N TYR A 87 10.77 -2.19 -10.47
CA TYR A 87 10.65 -3.37 -11.31
C TYR A 87 11.26 -4.60 -10.63
N ASP A 88 12.43 -4.46 -10.03
CA ASP A 88 13.12 -5.53 -9.31
C ASP A 88 12.30 -6.01 -8.10
N LEU A 89 11.61 -5.10 -7.39
CA LEU A 89 10.68 -5.48 -6.33
C LEU A 89 9.47 -6.24 -6.89
N PHE A 90 8.82 -5.72 -7.94
CA PHE A 90 7.60 -6.35 -8.50
C PHE A 90 7.89 -7.71 -9.13
N ALA A 91 9.06 -7.87 -9.73
CA ALA A 91 9.53 -9.11 -10.35
C ALA A 91 10.38 -9.96 -9.40
N HIS A 92 10.41 -9.63 -8.10
CA HIS A 92 11.25 -10.31 -7.13
C HIS A 92 10.93 -11.82 -7.10
N PRO A 93 11.94 -12.72 -7.22
CA PRO A 93 11.67 -14.16 -7.34
C PRO A 93 10.80 -14.74 -6.24
N LYS A 94 11.02 -14.34 -4.98
CA LYS A 94 10.19 -14.79 -3.85
C LYS A 94 8.72 -14.35 -3.98
N LEU A 95 8.47 -13.13 -4.50
CA LEU A 95 7.11 -12.65 -4.74
C LEU A 95 6.44 -13.43 -5.86
N LEU A 96 7.17 -13.71 -6.95
CA LEU A 96 6.65 -14.51 -8.06
C LEU A 96 6.35 -15.94 -7.63
N ASP A 97 7.22 -16.56 -6.84
CA ASP A 97 6.99 -17.92 -6.31
C ASP A 97 5.80 -17.95 -5.35
N LEU A 98 5.67 -16.95 -4.48
CA LEU A 98 4.50 -16.81 -3.61
C LEU A 98 3.21 -16.61 -4.42
N ALA A 99 3.24 -15.74 -5.43
CA ALA A 99 2.09 -15.52 -6.30
C ALA A 99 1.65 -16.81 -7.00
N LYS A 100 2.60 -17.61 -7.49
CA LYS A 100 2.29 -18.92 -8.09
C LYS A 100 1.68 -19.90 -7.08
N LEU A 101 2.14 -19.89 -5.84
CA LEU A 101 1.57 -20.73 -4.78
C LEU A 101 0.12 -20.35 -4.47
N VAL A 102 -0.18 -19.04 -4.43
CA VAL A 102 -1.52 -18.54 -4.09
C VAL A 102 -2.47 -18.58 -5.28
N LEU A 103 -2.01 -18.20 -6.49
CA LEU A 103 -2.87 -17.97 -7.66
C LEU A 103 -2.82 -19.10 -8.70
N GLY A 104 -1.80 -19.96 -8.65
CA GLY A 104 -1.54 -20.97 -9.69
C GLY A 104 -0.35 -20.59 -10.56
N THR A 105 0.03 -21.50 -11.47
CA THR A 105 1.30 -21.38 -12.22
C THR A 105 1.33 -20.26 -13.25
N GLU A 106 0.18 -19.86 -13.76
CA GLU A 106 0.04 -18.73 -14.69
C GLU A 106 -0.45 -17.50 -13.93
N ILE A 107 0.44 -16.53 -13.79
CA ILE A 107 0.16 -15.27 -13.08
C ILE A 107 0.25 -14.08 -14.03
N ARG A 108 -0.54 -13.07 -13.76
CA ARG A 108 -0.49 -11.79 -14.46
C ARG A 108 -0.30 -10.65 -13.46
N LEU A 109 0.65 -9.78 -13.71
CA LEU A 109 0.77 -8.54 -12.96
C LEU A 109 -0.35 -7.59 -13.39
N TYR A 110 -1.20 -7.19 -12.46
CA TYR A 110 -2.15 -6.12 -12.66
C TYR A 110 -1.43 -4.77 -12.47
N PRO A 111 -1.48 -3.84 -13.42
CA PRO A 111 -0.66 -2.62 -13.39
C PRO A 111 -1.22 -1.54 -12.43
N ASN A 112 -1.60 -1.93 -11.23
CA ASN A 112 -2.11 -1.04 -10.21
C ASN A 112 -1.17 -1.01 -8.99
N TYR A 113 0.08 -0.66 -9.23
CA TYR A 113 1.07 -0.49 -8.16
C TYR A 113 1.30 1.00 -7.87
N SER A 114 1.61 1.30 -6.62
CA SER A 114 1.78 2.68 -6.17
C SER A 114 2.65 2.75 -4.92
N VAL A 115 3.31 3.91 -4.75
CA VAL A 115 3.86 4.32 -3.47
C VAL A 115 2.95 5.40 -2.88
N ARG A 116 2.57 5.23 -1.63
CA ARG A 116 1.66 6.14 -0.92
C ARG A 116 2.36 6.75 0.29
N PRO A 117 2.77 8.03 0.25
CA PRO A 117 3.19 8.73 1.45
C PRO A 117 1.98 8.94 2.36
N LYS A 118 2.18 8.76 3.66
CA LYS A 118 1.19 9.09 4.68
C LYS A 118 1.75 10.20 5.54
N LEU A 119 1.09 11.35 5.56
CA LEU A 119 1.50 12.50 6.34
C LEU A 119 0.53 12.73 7.51
N PRO A 120 1.05 13.18 8.66
CA PRO A 120 0.19 13.56 9.78
C PRO A 120 -0.83 14.64 9.39
N ASN A 121 -2.05 14.49 9.86
CA ASN A 121 -3.14 15.45 9.64
C ASN A 121 -3.54 15.71 8.17
N ASP A 122 -3.19 14.80 7.25
CA ASP A 122 -3.66 14.87 5.87
C ASP A 122 -4.79 13.84 5.64
N PRO A 123 -6.07 14.27 5.66
CA PRO A 123 -7.21 13.36 5.53
C PRO A 123 -7.26 12.68 4.15
N ARG A 124 -6.58 13.22 3.14
CA ARG A 124 -6.50 12.62 1.80
C ARG A 124 -5.67 11.32 1.80
N THR A 125 -4.90 11.06 2.86
CA THR A 125 -4.08 9.85 3.02
C THR A 125 -4.70 8.82 3.97
N GLU A 126 -5.83 9.17 4.60
CA GLU A 126 -6.63 8.24 5.40
C GLU A 126 -7.50 7.39 4.47
N VAL A 127 -7.10 6.14 4.30
CA VAL A 127 -7.80 5.20 3.42
C VAL A 127 -8.95 4.56 4.18
N LEU A 128 -10.18 4.77 3.69
CA LEU A 128 -11.39 4.23 4.30
C LEU A 128 -11.50 2.71 4.10
N TRP A 129 -12.33 2.05 4.90
CA TRP A 129 -12.64 0.63 4.74
C TRP A 129 -13.22 0.35 3.35
N HIS A 130 -12.52 -0.43 2.56
CA HIS A 130 -12.89 -0.73 1.17
C HIS A 130 -12.46 -2.14 0.79
N GLN A 131 -12.94 -2.59 -0.34
CA GLN A 131 -12.39 -3.71 -1.09
C GLN A 131 -11.73 -3.14 -2.36
N ASP A 132 -10.55 -3.62 -2.71
CA ASP A 132 -9.91 -3.19 -3.97
C ASP A 132 -10.76 -3.55 -5.19
N ALA A 133 -11.53 -4.62 -5.11
CA ALA A 133 -12.51 -5.01 -6.12
C ALA A 133 -13.57 -3.93 -6.35
N GLY A 134 -13.90 -3.09 -5.37
CA GLY A 134 -14.82 -1.97 -5.54
C GLY A 134 -14.36 -0.91 -6.55
N TYR A 135 -13.05 -0.84 -6.83
CA TYR A 135 -12.47 0.06 -7.83
C TYR A 135 -12.28 -0.58 -9.20
N THR A 136 -12.53 -1.88 -9.35
CA THR A 136 -12.32 -2.61 -10.58
C THR A 136 -13.62 -2.78 -11.35
N ARG A 137 -13.50 -3.22 -12.60
CA ARG A 137 -14.68 -3.57 -13.40
C ARG A 137 -15.23 -4.92 -12.93
N THR A 138 -16.53 -5.10 -13.03
CA THR A 138 -17.25 -6.33 -12.61
C THR A 138 -16.76 -7.61 -13.29
N ASP A 139 -16.15 -7.51 -14.47
CA ASP A 139 -15.56 -8.65 -15.16
C ASP A 139 -14.23 -9.14 -14.53
N VAL A 140 -13.63 -8.33 -13.66
CA VAL A 140 -12.38 -8.65 -12.93
C VAL A 140 -12.67 -9.20 -11.53
N ASP A 141 -13.85 -8.96 -10.99
CA ASP A 141 -14.24 -9.38 -9.63
C ASP A 141 -14.26 -10.90 -9.44
N ALA A 142 -14.50 -11.64 -10.53
CA ALA A 142 -14.44 -13.11 -10.53
C ALA A 142 -13.02 -13.68 -10.52
N LEU A 143 -12.00 -12.84 -10.71
CA LEU A 143 -10.60 -13.29 -10.73
C LEU A 143 -10.05 -13.33 -9.31
N ARG A 144 -9.39 -14.45 -9.00
CA ARG A 144 -8.60 -14.52 -7.76
C ARG A 144 -7.39 -13.60 -7.90
N MET A 145 -7.32 -12.60 -7.05
CA MET A 145 -6.24 -11.61 -7.02
C MET A 145 -5.53 -11.65 -5.67
N MET A 146 -4.24 -11.39 -5.70
CA MET A 146 -3.40 -11.21 -4.52
C MET A 146 -2.76 -9.83 -4.60
N ASN A 147 -3.10 -8.97 -3.67
CA ASN A 147 -2.40 -7.73 -3.45
C ASN A 147 -1.19 -7.95 -2.54
N VAL A 148 -0.18 -7.12 -2.69
CA VAL A 148 1.01 -7.14 -1.84
C VAL A 148 1.28 -5.72 -1.35
N TRP A 149 1.41 -5.57 -0.04
CA TRP A 149 1.78 -4.32 0.60
C TRP A 149 3.11 -4.49 1.34
N VAL A 150 4.04 -3.55 1.12
CA VAL A 150 5.38 -3.56 1.70
C VAL A 150 5.63 -2.22 2.39
N PRO A 151 5.86 -2.18 3.71
CA PRO A 151 6.17 -0.96 4.45
C PRO A 151 7.62 -0.53 4.18
N LEU A 152 7.82 0.74 3.87
CA LEU A 152 9.16 1.33 3.73
C LEU A 152 9.66 1.97 5.04
N VAL A 153 8.77 2.17 5.99
CA VAL A 153 9.03 2.63 7.37
C VAL A 153 8.25 1.75 8.33
N PRO A 154 8.60 1.69 9.63
CA PRO A 154 7.75 0.98 10.61
C PRO A 154 6.30 1.48 10.52
N ALA A 155 5.37 0.54 10.40
CA ALA A 155 3.94 0.83 10.34
C ALA A 155 3.27 0.27 11.61
N ASN A 156 2.66 1.16 12.37
CA ASN A 156 1.95 0.86 13.61
C ASN A 156 0.60 1.59 13.65
N GLU A 157 -0.15 1.43 14.72
CA GLU A 157 -1.45 2.07 14.92
C GLU A 157 -1.38 3.60 14.78
N GLU A 158 -0.34 4.22 15.35
CA GLU A 158 -0.19 5.68 15.39
C GLU A 158 0.04 6.31 14.00
N ASN A 159 0.71 5.58 13.09
CA ASN A 159 1.06 6.09 11.76
C ASN A 159 0.30 5.41 10.60
N GLY A 160 -0.72 4.62 10.91
CA GLY A 160 -1.67 4.07 9.96
C GLY A 160 -1.21 2.77 9.30
N CYS A 161 -0.91 1.75 10.10
CA CYS A 161 -0.73 0.38 9.62
C CYS A 161 -1.99 -0.15 8.92
N MET A 162 -1.84 -1.25 8.19
CA MET A 162 -2.97 -1.93 7.57
C MET A 162 -3.93 -2.48 8.62
N GLN A 163 -5.23 -2.46 8.29
CA GLN A 163 -6.27 -3.06 9.10
C GLN A 163 -7.09 -4.02 8.26
N PHE A 164 -7.48 -5.14 8.85
CA PHE A 164 -8.29 -6.15 8.19
C PHE A 164 -9.43 -6.63 9.08
N ILE A 165 -10.52 -7.03 8.45
CA ILE A 165 -11.59 -7.80 9.08
C ILE A 165 -11.41 -9.25 8.58
N PRO A 166 -10.92 -10.17 9.43
CA PRO A 166 -10.71 -11.56 9.03
C PRO A 166 -11.95 -12.19 8.42
N GLU A 167 -11.77 -13.00 7.40
CA GLU A 167 -12.83 -13.74 6.68
C GLU A 167 -13.82 -12.88 5.87
N SER A 168 -13.66 -11.53 5.87
CA SER A 168 -14.58 -10.64 5.15
C SER A 168 -14.56 -10.86 3.63
N HIS A 169 -13.45 -11.33 3.06
CA HIS A 169 -13.33 -11.66 1.64
C HIS A 169 -14.36 -12.70 1.17
N ARG A 170 -14.88 -13.54 2.07
CA ARG A 170 -15.90 -14.56 1.77
C ARG A 170 -17.28 -13.96 1.47
N LEU A 171 -17.48 -12.67 1.72
CA LEU A 171 -18.72 -11.98 1.36
C LEU A 171 -18.82 -11.71 -0.16
N GLY A 172 -17.70 -11.88 -0.90
CA GLY A 172 -17.61 -11.37 -2.25
C GLY A 172 -17.56 -9.84 -2.27
N VAL A 173 -17.79 -9.22 -3.43
CA VAL A 173 -17.89 -7.76 -3.55
C VAL A 173 -19.19 -7.28 -2.90
N VAL A 174 -19.07 -6.38 -1.93
CA VAL A 174 -20.21 -5.77 -1.26
C VAL A 174 -20.46 -4.35 -1.76
N GLY A 175 -21.57 -3.72 -1.33
CA GLY A 175 -21.91 -2.35 -1.69
C GLY A 175 -20.87 -1.35 -1.18
N HIS A 176 -20.59 -0.33 -2.01
CA HIS A 176 -19.68 0.76 -1.69
C HIS A 176 -20.33 2.10 -1.98
N GLN A 177 -20.08 3.08 -1.14
CA GLN A 177 -20.40 4.48 -1.36
C GLN A 177 -19.17 5.26 -1.77
N LYS A 178 -19.35 6.26 -2.65
CA LYS A 178 -18.28 7.16 -3.04
C LYS A 178 -18.19 8.29 -2.02
N GLU A 179 -17.07 8.34 -1.34
CA GLU A 179 -16.68 9.43 -0.48
C GLU A 179 -15.75 10.42 -1.24
N GLU A 180 -15.32 11.48 -0.58
CA GLU A 180 -14.57 12.56 -1.22
C GLU A 180 -13.31 12.06 -1.94
N PHE A 181 -12.52 11.18 -1.30
CA PHE A 181 -11.25 10.69 -1.85
C PHE A 181 -11.25 9.19 -2.16
N TYR A 182 -12.13 8.42 -1.53
CA TYR A 182 -12.12 6.96 -1.57
C TYR A 182 -13.52 6.38 -1.73
N LEU A 183 -13.59 5.09 -2.05
CA LEU A 183 -14.77 4.29 -1.82
C LEU A 183 -14.80 3.82 -0.36
N GLN A 184 -15.97 3.73 0.21
CA GLN A 184 -16.21 3.13 1.52
C GLN A 184 -17.23 2.02 1.41
N ILE A 185 -16.98 0.90 2.09
CA ILE A 185 -17.95 -0.18 2.23
C ILE A 185 -19.22 0.35 2.93
N ASP A 186 -20.39 -0.02 2.43
CA ASP A 186 -21.66 0.35 3.04
C ASP A 186 -21.73 -0.11 4.50
N GLN A 187 -22.27 0.75 5.37
CA GLN A 187 -22.30 0.54 6.82
C GLN A 187 -23.06 -0.73 7.22
N GLU A 188 -24.02 -1.17 6.42
CA GLU A 188 -24.75 -2.42 6.68
C GLU A 188 -23.85 -3.66 6.69
N TYR A 189 -22.77 -3.63 5.89
CA TYR A 189 -21.75 -4.71 5.86
C TYR A 189 -20.64 -4.48 6.87
N LEU A 190 -20.23 -3.23 7.08
CA LEU A 190 -19.08 -2.84 7.89
C LEU A 190 -19.40 -2.88 9.40
N ALA A 191 -20.44 -2.20 9.85
CA ALA A 191 -20.73 -2.01 11.25
C ALA A 191 -20.83 -3.32 12.07
N PRO A 192 -21.50 -4.39 11.56
CA PRO A 192 -21.61 -5.65 12.30
C PRO A 192 -20.28 -6.39 12.47
N ARG A 193 -19.21 -5.99 11.75
CA ARG A 193 -17.92 -6.71 11.70
C ARG A 193 -16.77 -5.94 12.33
N MET A 194 -16.96 -4.66 12.63
CA MET A 194 -15.89 -3.80 13.17
C MET A 194 -15.28 -4.33 14.47
N TYR A 195 -16.04 -5.07 15.27
CA TYR A 195 -15.53 -5.67 16.50
C TYR A 195 -14.42 -6.72 16.28
N SER A 196 -14.33 -7.28 15.07
CA SER A 196 -13.30 -8.26 14.69
C SER A 196 -12.16 -7.64 13.86
N ALA A 197 -12.20 -6.33 13.64
CA ALA A 197 -11.12 -5.64 12.94
C ALA A 197 -9.80 -5.77 13.72
N ILE A 198 -8.73 -6.08 13.00
CA ILE A 198 -7.39 -6.21 13.58
C ILE A 198 -6.41 -5.28 12.87
N GLN A 199 -5.47 -4.78 13.61
CA GLN A 199 -4.37 -3.96 13.11
C GLN A 199 -3.15 -4.85 12.85
N ILE A 200 -2.47 -4.60 11.74
CA ILE A 200 -1.30 -5.36 11.32
C ILE A 200 -0.08 -4.43 11.37
N GLU A 201 0.57 -4.41 12.53
CA GLU A 201 1.84 -3.72 12.67
C GLU A 201 2.95 -4.48 11.96
N THR A 202 3.80 -3.76 11.23
CA THR A 202 4.85 -4.35 10.40
C THR A 202 6.10 -3.48 10.38
N MET A 203 7.22 -4.12 10.10
CA MET A 203 8.52 -3.49 9.97
C MET A 203 8.99 -3.50 8.51
N PRO A 204 9.88 -2.57 8.10
CA PRO A 204 10.52 -2.64 6.79
C PRO A 204 11.18 -4.00 6.57
N GLY A 205 10.84 -4.63 5.44
CA GLY A 205 11.23 -6.02 5.13
C GLY A 205 10.08 -7.01 5.27
N ASP A 206 9.05 -6.71 6.05
CA ASP A 206 7.82 -7.50 6.05
C ASP A 206 7.02 -7.27 4.77
N ALA A 207 6.13 -8.20 4.46
CA ALA A 207 5.12 -8.04 3.43
C ALA A 207 3.76 -8.52 3.97
N VAL A 208 2.69 -7.88 3.52
CA VAL A 208 1.32 -8.34 3.77
C VAL A 208 0.69 -8.67 2.43
N ILE A 209 0.22 -9.90 2.27
CA ILE A 209 -0.58 -10.28 1.10
C ILE A 209 -2.05 -10.31 1.50
N PHE A 210 -2.93 -9.88 0.60
CA PHE A 210 -4.36 -9.86 0.87
C PHE A 210 -5.19 -9.98 -0.40
N SER A 211 -6.42 -10.47 -0.24
CA SER A 211 -7.43 -10.56 -1.30
C SER A 211 -7.88 -9.16 -1.73
N ASN A 212 -8.33 -9.04 -2.96
CA ASN A 212 -9.00 -7.84 -3.46
C ASN A 212 -10.45 -7.67 -2.94
N LEU A 213 -10.97 -8.72 -2.24
CA LEU A 213 -12.33 -8.81 -1.68
C LEU A 213 -12.40 -8.43 -0.21
#